data_45ee2ce96292f7c89aadfa567e8d9b8c
#
_entry.id   45ee2ce96292f7c89aadfa567e8d9b8c
#
_cell.length_a   1.000
_cell.length_b   1.000
_cell.length_c   1.000
_cell.angle_alpha   90.00
_cell.angle_beta   90.00
_cell.angle_gamma   90.00
#
_symmetry.space_group_name_H-M   'P 1'
#
loop_
_entity.id
_entity.type
_entity.pdbx_description
1 polymer ?
#
loop_
_entity_poly.entity_id
_entity_poly.type
_entity_poly.pdbx_seq_one_letter_code
_entity_poly.pdbx_strand_id
1 'polypeptide(L)'
;MKINAALAKEKNCPLVIEEIEIDEPKDDEVLIRIVASGICHTDAESIKGNGTPFPAVLGHEGSGIIERVGSNVTHLTVGDHVVLSYSYCNSCSQCLTGHHNLCMRTIELNFGGKLQDQTYRLHKDGQNYSTFFGQSSFATYAVANKHNVVKVDHDVDLRLLGPLGCGIQTGSGTVMNSLKPEPGSSIAIYGAGAVGLSAVMAANILGLKNIIVVDIHENRLELAKELGATHTLNSQNLNVVEEVKKITDGGVHYAIETTGVPVVIKNGIDSLRVAGKISIVGMGGDVTLNFTNDILMEGKTIVGTIQGDSTPQLHIPKIIQYYKEGKFPFDKLLKFYDFNDINQAFEDSKTGLTIKPVVIIGS
;
A
#
# COMPACT_ATOMS: atom_id res chain seq x y z
N MET A 1 -28.82 -4.60 0.72
CA MET A 1 -28.75 -6.08 0.53
C MET A 1 -27.92 -6.71 1.65
N LYS A 2 -28.10 -8.02 1.92
CA LYS A 2 -27.28 -8.73 2.91
C LYS A 2 -25.96 -9.18 2.32
N ILE A 3 -24.88 -9.03 3.10
CA ILE A 3 -23.51 -9.38 2.74
C ILE A 3 -22.80 -10.03 3.94
N ASN A 4 -21.75 -10.83 3.69
CA ASN A 4 -20.83 -11.28 4.73
C ASN A 4 -19.66 -10.32 4.83
N ALA A 5 -19.30 -9.92 6.04
CA ALA A 5 -18.17 -9.02 6.31
C ALA A 5 -17.37 -9.44 7.54
N ALA A 6 -16.06 -9.23 7.51
CA ALA A 6 -15.19 -9.41 8.66
C ALA A 6 -15.19 -8.12 9.50
N LEU A 7 -15.85 -8.18 10.65
CA LEU A 7 -16.12 -7.05 11.52
C LEU A 7 -15.02 -6.86 12.57
N ALA A 8 -14.44 -5.68 12.60
CA ALA A 8 -13.69 -5.16 13.74
C ALA A 8 -14.68 -4.51 14.72
N LYS A 9 -15.10 -5.24 15.75
CA LYS A 9 -16.14 -4.76 16.69
C LYS A 9 -15.58 -3.78 17.72
N GLU A 10 -14.38 -4.07 18.19
CA GLU A 10 -13.67 -3.27 19.18
C GLU A 10 -12.15 -3.43 19.07
N LYS A 11 -11.44 -2.57 19.77
CA LYS A 11 -9.97 -2.51 19.77
C LYS A 11 -9.33 -3.83 20.22
N ASN A 12 -8.29 -4.25 19.47
CA ASN A 12 -7.46 -5.43 19.74
C ASN A 12 -8.22 -6.77 19.80
N CYS A 13 -9.43 -6.83 19.22
CA CYS A 13 -10.17 -8.07 19.07
C CYS A 13 -10.00 -8.70 17.69
N PRO A 14 -10.05 -10.03 17.59
CA PRO A 14 -10.08 -10.70 16.31
C PRO A 14 -11.27 -10.24 15.45
N LEU A 15 -11.11 -10.27 14.15
CA LEU A 15 -12.21 -10.03 13.21
C LEU A 15 -13.23 -11.17 13.28
N VAL A 16 -14.53 -10.82 13.24
CA VAL A 16 -15.63 -11.80 13.26
C VAL A 16 -16.42 -11.69 11.97
N ILE A 17 -16.54 -12.79 11.24
CA ILE A 17 -17.34 -12.80 10.00
C ILE A 17 -18.81 -12.94 10.36
N GLU A 18 -19.61 -11.96 9.94
CA GLU A 18 -21.07 -11.91 10.16
C GLU A 18 -21.80 -11.39 8.94
N GLU A 19 -23.08 -11.75 8.86
CA GLU A 19 -24.02 -11.15 7.90
C GLU A 19 -24.41 -9.75 8.41
N ILE A 20 -24.23 -8.74 7.54
CA ILE A 20 -24.65 -7.36 7.75
C ILE A 20 -25.39 -6.85 6.50
N GLU A 21 -25.88 -5.64 6.54
CA GLU A 21 -26.52 -4.99 5.40
C GLU A 21 -25.61 -3.94 4.76
N ILE A 22 -25.66 -3.88 3.42
CA ILE A 22 -25.03 -2.81 2.63
C ILE A 22 -26.09 -2.10 1.80
N ASP A 23 -26.03 -0.76 1.80
CA ASP A 23 -26.93 0.09 1.00
C ASP A 23 -26.61 0.03 -0.49
N GLU A 24 -27.57 0.46 -1.30
CA GLU A 24 -27.36 0.71 -2.72
C GLU A 24 -26.36 1.85 -2.95
N PRO A 25 -25.55 1.79 -4.03
CA PRO A 25 -24.65 2.89 -4.38
C PRO A 25 -25.45 4.15 -4.76
N LYS A 26 -25.00 5.31 -4.29
CA LYS A 26 -25.52 6.61 -4.71
C LYS A 26 -24.96 7.04 -6.07
N ASP A 27 -25.37 8.23 -6.53
CA ASP A 27 -25.11 8.71 -7.90
C ASP A 27 -23.64 8.66 -8.33
N ASP A 28 -22.67 8.96 -7.44
CA ASP A 28 -21.23 8.95 -7.72
C ASP A 28 -20.52 7.67 -7.24
N GLU A 29 -21.26 6.63 -6.89
CA GLU A 29 -20.75 5.41 -6.29
C GLU A 29 -20.98 4.19 -7.19
N VAL A 30 -20.24 3.14 -6.89
CA VAL A 30 -20.39 1.83 -7.50
C VAL A 30 -20.49 0.75 -6.43
N LEU A 31 -21.28 -0.29 -6.68
CA LEU A 31 -21.31 -1.53 -5.91
C LEU A 31 -20.41 -2.54 -6.59
N ILE A 32 -19.48 -3.11 -5.83
CA ILE A 32 -18.48 -4.03 -6.32
C ILE A 32 -18.61 -5.35 -5.56
N ARG A 33 -18.70 -6.45 -6.30
CA ARG A 33 -18.57 -7.80 -5.74
C ARG A 33 -17.06 -8.07 -5.58
N ILE A 34 -16.60 -8.23 -4.35
CA ILE A 34 -15.19 -8.42 -4.03
C ILE A 34 -14.81 -9.87 -4.33
N VAL A 35 -13.74 -10.04 -5.09
CA VAL A 35 -13.11 -11.33 -5.38
C VAL A 35 -12.03 -11.63 -4.37
N ALA A 36 -11.15 -10.66 -4.11
CA ALA A 36 -10.06 -10.80 -3.16
C ALA A 36 -9.69 -9.46 -2.53
N SER A 37 -9.07 -9.52 -1.35
CA SER A 37 -8.53 -8.35 -0.66
C SER A 37 -7.19 -8.65 0.00
N GLY A 38 -6.20 -7.80 -0.24
CA GLY A 38 -4.92 -7.86 0.44
C GLY A 38 -5.02 -7.39 1.89
N ILE A 39 -4.15 -7.94 2.75
CA ILE A 39 -3.96 -7.50 4.14
C ILE A 39 -2.72 -6.61 4.23
N CYS A 40 -2.87 -5.45 4.84
CA CYS A 40 -1.82 -4.45 5.01
C CYS A 40 -1.55 -4.17 6.49
N HIS A 41 -0.36 -3.63 6.78
CA HIS A 41 -0.02 -3.16 8.14
C HIS A 41 -1.00 -2.08 8.64
N THR A 42 -1.53 -1.25 7.76
CA THR A 42 -2.52 -0.22 8.08
C THR A 42 -3.82 -0.81 8.63
N ASP A 43 -4.26 -1.98 8.13
CA ASP A 43 -5.40 -2.71 8.70
C ASP A 43 -5.08 -3.18 10.14
N ALA A 44 -3.87 -3.72 10.35
CA ALA A 44 -3.43 -4.17 11.68
C ALA A 44 -3.34 -3.02 12.68
N GLU A 45 -2.86 -1.84 12.27
CA GLU A 45 -2.85 -0.64 13.12
C GLU A 45 -4.28 -0.14 13.42
N SER A 46 -5.19 -0.25 12.46
CA SER A 46 -6.60 0.11 12.68
C SER A 46 -7.28 -0.81 13.71
N ILE A 47 -6.98 -2.12 13.68
CA ILE A 47 -7.45 -3.06 14.74
C ILE A 47 -6.92 -2.66 16.12
N LYS A 48 -5.73 -2.07 16.22
CA LYS A 48 -5.17 -1.53 17.48
C LYS A 48 -5.85 -0.23 17.95
N GLY A 49 -6.79 0.31 17.17
CA GLY A 49 -7.50 1.55 17.45
C GLY A 49 -6.81 2.81 16.92
N ASN A 50 -5.84 2.65 16.02
CA ASN A 50 -5.16 3.76 15.35
C ASN A 50 -5.82 4.02 13.97
N GLY A 51 -6.94 4.75 13.95
CA GLY A 51 -7.60 5.07 12.68
C GLY A 51 -9.12 5.12 12.78
N THR A 52 -9.80 4.19 12.09
CA THR A 52 -11.26 4.20 11.90
C THR A 52 -12.03 3.89 13.19
N PRO A 53 -13.13 4.62 13.48
CA PRO A 53 -14.00 4.34 14.62
C PRO A 53 -14.64 2.94 14.56
N PHE A 54 -14.76 2.27 15.70
CA PHE A 54 -15.45 0.99 15.83
C PHE A 54 -16.96 1.16 16.08
N PRO A 55 -17.79 0.18 15.67
CA PRO A 55 -17.43 -0.99 14.88
C PRO A 55 -17.16 -0.62 13.41
N ALA A 56 -16.30 -1.40 12.76
CA ALA A 56 -15.86 -1.13 11.39
C ALA A 56 -15.74 -2.39 10.54
N VAL A 57 -15.87 -2.25 9.23
CA VAL A 57 -15.38 -3.21 8.25
C VAL A 57 -14.09 -2.63 7.66
N LEU A 58 -12.98 -3.33 7.82
CA LEU A 58 -11.67 -2.92 7.31
C LEU A 58 -11.43 -3.44 5.88
N GLY A 59 -10.16 -3.45 5.45
CA GLY A 59 -9.76 -3.83 4.10
C GLY A 59 -9.73 -2.63 3.15
N HIS A 60 -8.58 -2.44 2.52
CA HIS A 60 -8.35 -1.30 1.61
C HIS A 60 -7.51 -1.68 0.38
N GLU A 61 -7.38 -2.97 0.13
CA GLU A 61 -6.68 -3.54 -1.03
C GLU A 61 -7.62 -4.51 -1.78
N GLY A 62 -8.83 -4.04 -2.11
CA GLY A 62 -9.84 -4.84 -2.76
C GLY A 62 -9.66 -4.95 -4.27
N SER A 63 -10.04 -6.09 -4.84
CA SER A 63 -10.26 -6.29 -6.27
C SER A 63 -11.59 -7.01 -6.49
N GLY A 64 -12.29 -6.70 -7.57
CA GLY A 64 -13.62 -7.24 -7.78
C GLY A 64 -14.23 -6.89 -9.12
N ILE A 65 -15.55 -7.11 -9.22
CA ILE A 65 -16.35 -6.91 -10.42
C ILE A 65 -17.48 -5.94 -10.09
N ILE A 66 -17.70 -4.96 -10.94
CA ILE A 66 -18.77 -3.98 -10.76
C ILE A 66 -20.12 -4.68 -11.00
N GLU A 67 -21.00 -4.59 -10.01
CA GLU A 67 -22.37 -5.13 -10.05
C GLU A 67 -23.42 -4.03 -10.31
N ARG A 68 -23.19 -2.81 -9.81
CA ARG A 68 -24.06 -1.65 -10.04
C ARG A 68 -23.28 -0.37 -10.12
N VAL A 69 -23.81 0.60 -10.86
CA VAL A 69 -23.23 1.93 -11.01
C VAL A 69 -24.27 3.00 -10.71
N GLY A 70 -23.86 4.07 -10.04
CA GLY A 70 -24.68 5.25 -9.82
C GLY A 70 -24.88 6.08 -11.09
N SER A 71 -25.87 6.97 -11.09
CA SER A 71 -26.29 7.73 -12.26
C SER A 71 -25.23 8.67 -12.86
N ASN A 72 -24.26 9.13 -12.04
CA ASN A 72 -23.16 10.00 -12.46
C ASN A 72 -21.87 9.25 -12.81
N VAL A 73 -21.91 7.90 -12.84
CA VAL A 73 -20.75 7.08 -13.19
C VAL A 73 -20.77 6.81 -14.68
N THR A 74 -19.88 7.44 -15.45
CA THR A 74 -19.89 7.38 -16.92
C THR A 74 -18.75 6.58 -17.53
N HIS A 75 -17.70 6.29 -16.74
CA HIS A 75 -16.47 5.63 -17.22
C HIS A 75 -16.30 4.18 -16.74
N LEU A 76 -17.25 3.71 -15.93
CA LEU A 76 -17.34 2.35 -15.40
C LEU A 76 -18.69 1.73 -15.77
N THR A 77 -18.73 0.42 -16.03
CA THR A 77 -19.93 -0.32 -16.38
C THR A 77 -20.02 -1.62 -15.57
N VAL A 78 -21.24 -2.16 -15.44
CA VAL A 78 -21.47 -3.48 -14.86
C VAL A 78 -20.66 -4.54 -15.61
N GLY A 79 -19.98 -5.40 -14.87
CA GLY A 79 -19.08 -6.43 -15.40
C GLY A 79 -17.62 -5.99 -15.51
N ASP A 80 -17.30 -4.71 -15.36
CA ASP A 80 -15.89 -4.27 -15.36
C ASP A 80 -15.11 -4.90 -14.21
N HIS A 81 -13.90 -5.38 -14.51
CA HIS A 81 -12.92 -5.78 -13.53
C HIS A 81 -12.23 -4.53 -12.94
N VAL A 82 -12.10 -4.49 -11.62
CA VAL A 82 -11.58 -3.30 -10.93
C VAL A 82 -10.66 -3.62 -9.77
N VAL A 83 -9.76 -2.67 -9.50
CA VAL A 83 -8.96 -2.59 -8.29
C VAL A 83 -9.40 -1.35 -7.50
N LEU A 84 -9.53 -1.50 -6.19
CA LEU A 84 -9.86 -0.41 -5.28
C LEU A 84 -8.58 0.21 -4.69
N SER A 85 -8.55 1.53 -4.56
CA SER A 85 -7.43 2.26 -3.97
C SER A 85 -7.93 3.29 -2.96
N TYR A 86 -7.07 4.20 -2.54
CA TYR A 86 -7.38 5.22 -1.54
C TYR A 86 -8.42 6.24 -2.01
N SER A 87 -9.13 6.83 -1.04
CA SER A 87 -10.17 7.84 -1.29
C SER A 87 -9.57 9.25 -1.31
N TYR A 88 -10.05 10.10 -2.23
CA TYR A 88 -9.68 11.50 -2.34
C TYR A 88 -10.85 12.36 -2.83
N CYS A 89 -10.86 13.65 -2.46
CA CYS A 89 -12.05 14.50 -2.69
C CYS A 89 -12.17 15.04 -4.12
N ASN A 90 -11.14 14.96 -4.93
CA ASN A 90 -11.06 15.48 -6.31
C ASN A 90 -11.40 17.00 -6.46
N SER A 91 -11.40 17.77 -5.37
CA SER A 91 -11.83 19.19 -5.39
C SER A 91 -10.92 20.14 -4.60
N CYS A 92 -10.08 19.64 -3.69
CA CYS A 92 -9.12 20.49 -2.97
C CYS A 92 -7.93 20.87 -3.85
N SER A 93 -7.14 21.88 -3.41
CA SER A 93 -5.99 22.36 -4.18
C SER A 93 -4.98 21.28 -4.55
N GLN A 94 -4.72 20.32 -3.66
CA GLN A 94 -3.82 19.20 -3.95
C GLN A 94 -4.39 18.26 -5.04
N CYS A 95 -5.66 17.91 -4.94
CA CYS A 95 -6.31 17.08 -5.96
C CYS A 95 -6.34 17.77 -7.33
N LEU A 96 -6.67 19.06 -7.37
CA LEU A 96 -6.73 19.84 -8.61
C LEU A 96 -5.37 20.02 -9.31
N THR A 97 -4.28 19.88 -8.57
CA THR A 97 -2.90 19.88 -9.12
C THR A 97 -2.34 18.48 -9.38
N GLY A 98 -3.17 17.42 -9.28
CA GLY A 98 -2.77 16.05 -9.55
C GLY A 98 -2.13 15.29 -8.38
N HIS A 99 -2.06 15.91 -7.19
CA HIS A 99 -1.53 15.29 -5.98
C HIS A 99 -2.65 14.65 -5.14
N HIS A 100 -3.37 13.68 -5.72
CA HIS A 100 -4.51 13.01 -5.07
C HIS A 100 -4.13 12.31 -3.77
N ASN A 101 -2.94 11.71 -3.70
CA ASN A 101 -2.36 11.09 -2.51
C ASN A 101 -2.16 12.05 -1.33
N LEU A 102 -2.04 13.36 -1.61
CA LEU A 102 -1.94 14.43 -0.63
C LEU A 102 -3.25 15.21 -0.45
N CYS A 103 -4.39 14.57 -0.75
CA CYS A 103 -5.70 15.19 -0.56
C CYS A 103 -5.83 15.78 0.86
N MET A 104 -6.26 17.03 0.95
CA MET A 104 -6.41 17.74 2.25
C MET A 104 -7.45 17.07 3.18
N ARG A 105 -8.34 16.22 2.62
CA ARG A 105 -9.32 15.42 3.36
C ARG A 105 -8.91 13.96 3.52
N THR A 106 -7.62 13.63 3.34
CA THR A 106 -7.14 12.23 3.34
C THR A 106 -7.51 11.49 4.62
N ILE A 107 -7.32 12.09 5.80
CA ILE A 107 -7.64 11.45 7.10
C ILE A 107 -9.15 11.22 7.21
N GLU A 108 -9.96 12.22 6.90
CA GLU A 108 -11.41 12.13 6.93
C GLU A 108 -11.94 11.02 6.00
N LEU A 109 -11.47 10.98 4.76
CA LEU A 109 -12.00 10.10 3.72
C LEU A 109 -11.52 8.64 3.84
N ASN A 110 -10.35 8.41 4.45
CA ASN A 110 -9.79 7.07 4.55
C ASN A 110 -9.93 6.45 5.94
N PHE A 111 -10.01 7.29 7.00
CA PHE A 111 -10.06 6.85 8.40
C PHE A 111 -11.28 7.36 9.16
N GLY A 112 -12.05 8.29 8.61
CA GLY A 112 -13.20 8.92 9.32
C GLY A 112 -14.43 8.02 9.47
N GLY A 113 -14.45 6.83 8.87
CA GLY A 113 -15.53 5.85 9.03
C GLY A 113 -16.76 6.09 8.14
N LYS A 114 -16.77 7.16 7.33
CA LYS A 114 -17.89 7.52 6.44
C LYS A 114 -17.41 7.64 5.00
N LEU A 115 -18.34 7.50 4.06
CA LEU A 115 -18.07 7.81 2.66
C LEU A 115 -17.95 9.32 2.42
N GLN A 116 -17.63 9.73 1.20
CA GLN A 116 -17.35 11.12 0.84
C GLN A 116 -18.53 12.07 1.12
N ASP A 117 -19.74 11.59 1.08
CA ASP A 117 -21.00 12.29 1.39
C ASP A 117 -21.33 12.36 2.90
N GLN A 118 -20.41 11.91 3.77
CA GLN A 118 -20.53 11.88 5.23
C GLN A 118 -21.64 10.94 5.76
N THR A 119 -22.04 9.94 4.98
CA THR A 119 -23.00 8.92 5.40
C THR A 119 -22.38 7.52 5.43
N TYR A 120 -23.05 6.60 6.09
CA TYR A 120 -22.68 5.20 6.16
C TYR A 120 -23.36 4.41 5.03
N ARG A 121 -22.78 3.25 4.68
CA ARG A 121 -23.39 2.26 3.77
C ARG A 121 -23.51 0.89 4.40
N LEU A 122 -22.89 0.69 5.57
CA LEU A 122 -22.85 -0.60 6.26
C LEU A 122 -23.62 -0.47 7.57
N HIS A 123 -24.56 -1.39 7.81
CA HIS A 123 -25.35 -1.39 9.06
C HIS A 123 -25.87 -2.79 9.40
N LYS A 124 -26.22 -2.97 10.67
CA LYS A 124 -26.89 -4.17 11.20
C LYS A 124 -27.71 -3.79 12.41
N ASP A 125 -28.96 -4.23 12.47
CA ASP A 125 -29.88 -4.03 13.60
C ASP A 125 -29.96 -2.55 14.05
N GLY A 126 -29.94 -1.62 13.08
CA GLY A 126 -29.99 -0.18 13.33
C GLY A 126 -28.66 0.46 13.76
N GLN A 127 -27.59 -0.32 13.90
CA GLN A 127 -26.25 0.17 14.17
C GLN A 127 -25.48 0.39 12.87
N ASN A 128 -24.83 1.54 12.72
CA ASN A 128 -23.91 1.84 11.61
C ASN A 128 -22.52 1.24 11.86
N TYR A 129 -21.89 0.78 10.80
CA TYR A 129 -20.51 0.31 10.77
C TYR A 129 -19.66 1.26 9.95
N SER A 130 -18.46 1.57 10.46
CA SER A 130 -17.51 2.44 9.77
C SER A 130 -16.96 1.80 8.51
N THR A 131 -16.84 2.62 7.47
CA THR A 131 -16.15 2.28 6.21
C THR A 131 -14.67 2.67 6.33
N PHE A 132 -13.79 1.87 5.75
CA PHE A 132 -12.35 2.05 5.76
C PHE A 132 -11.83 2.32 4.33
N PHE A 133 -11.03 3.36 4.14
CA PHE A 133 -10.51 3.81 2.84
C PHE A 133 -11.59 3.99 1.76
N GLY A 134 -12.82 4.33 2.17
CA GLY A 134 -13.93 4.49 1.24
C GLY A 134 -14.28 3.22 0.46
N GLN A 135 -13.95 2.03 0.98
CA GLN A 135 -14.19 0.75 0.30
C GLN A 135 -14.58 -0.42 1.23
N SER A 136 -13.86 -0.66 2.35
CA SER A 136 -14.15 -1.79 3.27
C SER A 136 -14.14 -3.15 2.58
N SER A 137 -13.04 -3.52 1.96
CA SER A 137 -12.96 -4.71 1.10
C SER A 137 -12.88 -6.05 1.83
N PHE A 138 -12.88 -6.10 3.17
CA PHE A 138 -13.05 -7.36 3.92
C PHE A 138 -14.52 -7.74 4.03
N ALA A 139 -15.23 -7.71 2.91
CA ALA A 139 -16.62 -8.07 2.77
C ALA A 139 -16.91 -8.61 1.37
N THR A 140 -17.99 -9.37 1.21
CA THR A 140 -18.36 -9.94 -0.11
C THR A 140 -18.75 -8.86 -1.12
N TYR A 141 -19.17 -7.68 -0.64
CA TYR A 141 -19.46 -6.51 -1.48
C TYR A 141 -18.95 -5.25 -0.81
N ALA A 142 -18.59 -4.28 -1.62
CA ALA A 142 -18.18 -2.94 -1.19
C ALA A 142 -18.89 -1.87 -2.01
N VAL A 143 -19.23 -0.74 -1.39
CA VAL A 143 -19.63 0.49 -2.07
C VAL A 143 -18.47 1.46 -2.02
N ALA A 144 -18.06 1.97 -3.16
CA ALA A 144 -16.96 2.91 -3.27
C ALA A 144 -17.31 4.08 -4.20
N ASN A 145 -16.69 5.25 -3.96
CA ASN A 145 -16.80 6.37 -4.90
C ASN A 145 -16.08 6.01 -6.21
N LYS A 146 -16.62 6.45 -7.35
CA LYS A 146 -16.07 6.21 -8.68
C LYS A 146 -14.59 6.59 -8.85
N HIS A 147 -14.09 7.53 -8.04
CA HIS A 147 -12.68 7.96 -8.06
C HIS A 147 -11.72 7.00 -7.33
N ASN A 148 -12.24 6.15 -6.43
CA ASN A 148 -11.44 5.12 -5.73
C ASN A 148 -11.21 3.88 -6.59
N VAL A 149 -11.88 3.77 -7.76
CA VAL A 149 -11.98 2.57 -8.56
C VAL A 149 -11.12 2.69 -9.80
N VAL A 150 -10.29 1.69 -10.04
CA VAL A 150 -9.42 1.59 -11.21
C VAL A 150 -9.88 0.43 -12.06
N LYS A 151 -10.37 0.72 -13.27
CA LYS A 151 -10.72 -0.31 -14.25
C LYS A 151 -9.45 -1.00 -14.75
N VAL A 152 -9.49 -2.33 -14.85
CA VAL A 152 -8.38 -3.16 -15.31
C VAL A 152 -8.87 -4.14 -16.39
N ASP A 153 -7.94 -4.65 -17.21
CA ASP A 153 -8.25 -5.64 -18.23
C ASP A 153 -8.68 -6.98 -17.61
N HIS A 154 -9.46 -7.77 -18.34
CA HIS A 154 -9.96 -9.08 -17.91
C HIS A 154 -8.93 -10.21 -18.01
N ASP A 155 -7.76 -9.96 -18.56
CA ASP A 155 -6.74 -10.97 -18.88
C ASP A 155 -5.76 -11.26 -17.73
N VAL A 156 -5.92 -10.57 -16.58
CA VAL A 156 -5.18 -10.85 -15.35
C VAL A 156 -6.15 -11.28 -14.25
N ASP A 157 -5.73 -12.30 -13.51
CA ASP A 157 -6.54 -12.85 -12.41
C ASP A 157 -6.77 -11.79 -11.32
N LEU A 158 -8.03 -11.47 -11.05
CA LEU A 158 -8.42 -10.49 -10.03
C LEU A 158 -7.87 -10.83 -8.62
N ARG A 159 -7.67 -12.12 -8.32
CA ARG A 159 -7.13 -12.55 -7.02
C ARG A 159 -5.74 -11.97 -6.74
N LEU A 160 -4.99 -11.66 -7.78
CA LEU A 160 -3.65 -11.06 -7.67
C LEU A 160 -3.69 -9.55 -7.44
N LEU A 161 -4.75 -8.86 -7.90
CA LEU A 161 -4.70 -7.43 -8.19
C LEU A 161 -4.97 -6.52 -6.97
N GLY A 162 -5.70 -7.00 -5.95
CA GLY A 162 -6.04 -6.18 -4.79
C GLY A 162 -4.87 -5.41 -4.16
N PRO A 163 -3.72 -6.05 -3.88
CA PRO A 163 -2.55 -5.38 -3.30
C PRO A 163 -1.95 -4.24 -4.12
N LEU A 164 -2.28 -4.14 -5.42
CA LEU A 164 -1.90 -3.00 -6.27
C LEU A 164 -2.53 -1.70 -5.77
N GLY A 165 -3.67 -1.77 -5.08
CA GLY A 165 -4.38 -0.61 -4.56
C GLY A 165 -3.68 0.15 -3.43
N CYS A 166 -2.69 -0.46 -2.76
CA CYS A 166 -1.96 0.15 -1.65
C CYS A 166 -0.46 -0.18 -1.67
N GLY A 167 -0.04 -1.31 -1.08
CA GLY A 167 1.37 -1.58 -0.79
C GLY A 167 2.26 -1.64 -2.03
N ILE A 168 1.77 -2.25 -3.10
CA ILE A 168 2.55 -2.41 -4.34
C ILE A 168 2.71 -1.08 -5.08
N GLN A 169 1.63 -0.29 -5.22
CA GLN A 169 1.75 1.05 -5.81
C GLN A 169 2.60 1.98 -4.94
N THR A 170 2.54 1.84 -3.62
CA THR A 170 3.36 2.65 -2.71
C THR A 170 4.84 2.43 -2.97
N GLY A 171 5.31 1.20 -2.99
CA GLY A 171 6.72 0.89 -3.22
C GLY A 171 7.20 1.27 -4.62
N SER A 172 6.49 0.82 -5.64
CA SER A 172 6.84 1.12 -7.04
C SER A 172 6.74 2.61 -7.37
N GLY A 173 5.69 3.27 -6.89
CA GLY A 173 5.49 4.71 -7.09
C GLY A 173 6.52 5.56 -6.34
N THR A 174 6.96 5.15 -5.14
CA THR A 174 8.03 5.86 -4.43
C THR A 174 9.29 5.95 -5.29
N VAL A 175 9.64 4.88 -5.98
CA VAL A 175 10.77 4.91 -6.94
C VAL A 175 10.41 5.73 -8.17
N MET A 176 9.32 5.38 -8.86
CA MET A 176 9.01 5.89 -10.20
C MET A 176 8.49 7.33 -10.23
N ASN A 177 7.76 7.76 -9.17
CA ASN A 177 7.08 9.05 -9.18
C ASN A 177 7.68 10.05 -8.17
N SER A 178 8.11 9.60 -6.97
CA SER A 178 8.63 10.48 -5.92
C SER A 178 10.14 10.71 -6.05
N LEU A 179 10.94 9.65 -6.02
CA LEU A 179 12.40 9.75 -6.11
C LEU A 179 12.89 10.02 -7.52
N LYS A 180 12.32 9.37 -8.53
CA LYS A 180 12.67 9.48 -9.95
C LYS A 180 14.18 9.34 -10.20
N PRO A 181 14.78 8.22 -9.79
CA PRO A 181 16.22 8.04 -9.83
C PRO A 181 16.74 7.99 -11.27
N GLU A 182 17.93 8.55 -11.49
CA GLU A 182 18.64 8.47 -12.76
C GLU A 182 19.11 7.02 -13.01
N PRO A 183 19.01 6.50 -14.24
CA PRO A 183 19.60 5.20 -14.59
C PRO A 183 21.09 5.13 -14.22
N GLY A 184 21.55 3.99 -13.72
CA GLY A 184 22.93 3.81 -13.28
C GLY A 184 23.23 4.36 -11.87
N SER A 185 22.29 5.04 -11.20
CA SER A 185 22.45 5.48 -9.81
C SER A 185 22.32 4.30 -8.83
N SER A 186 22.53 4.55 -7.54
CA SER A 186 22.40 3.58 -6.46
C SER A 186 21.25 3.92 -5.52
N ILE A 187 20.54 2.88 -5.03
CA ILE A 187 19.47 2.99 -4.06
C ILE A 187 19.64 1.98 -2.93
N ALA A 188 19.33 2.41 -1.68
CA ALA A 188 19.19 1.52 -0.54
C ALA A 188 17.73 1.47 -0.11
N ILE A 189 17.18 0.26 0.05
CA ILE A 189 15.79 0.01 0.43
C ILE A 189 15.80 -0.68 1.79
N TYR A 190 15.27 0.01 2.79
CA TYR A 190 15.20 -0.45 4.18
C TYR A 190 13.82 -1.05 4.44
N GLY A 191 13.81 -2.37 4.69
CA GLY A 191 12.64 -3.21 4.80
C GLY A 191 12.30 -3.95 3.50
N ALA A 192 12.29 -5.29 3.55
CA ALA A 192 11.91 -6.18 2.46
C ALA A 192 10.48 -6.75 2.61
N GLY A 193 9.55 -5.91 3.05
CA GLY A 193 8.11 -6.17 2.97
C GLY A 193 7.56 -5.91 1.57
N ALA A 194 6.23 -5.98 1.40
CA ALA A 194 5.59 -5.78 0.10
C ALA A 194 5.93 -4.42 -0.54
N VAL A 195 6.02 -3.35 0.25
CA VAL A 195 6.42 -2.01 -0.21
C VAL A 195 7.87 -2.01 -0.69
N GLY A 196 8.80 -2.51 0.14
CA GLY A 196 10.22 -2.52 -0.21
C GLY A 196 10.54 -3.40 -1.41
N LEU A 197 9.95 -4.61 -1.50
CA LEU A 197 10.15 -5.51 -2.64
C LEU A 197 9.53 -4.95 -3.94
N SER A 198 8.43 -4.22 -3.85
CA SER A 198 7.88 -3.48 -4.99
C SER A 198 8.80 -2.34 -5.44
N ALA A 199 9.47 -1.68 -4.51
CA ALA A 199 10.50 -0.69 -4.82
C ALA A 199 11.73 -1.33 -5.49
N VAL A 200 12.14 -2.55 -5.09
CA VAL A 200 13.22 -3.32 -5.74
C VAL A 200 12.89 -3.57 -7.22
N MET A 201 11.71 -4.11 -7.50
CA MET A 201 11.28 -4.38 -8.89
C MET A 201 11.24 -3.10 -9.73
N ALA A 202 10.74 -2.00 -9.16
CA ALA A 202 10.72 -0.71 -9.83
C ALA A 202 12.13 -0.16 -10.11
N ALA A 203 13.04 -0.28 -9.15
CA ALA A 203 14.43 0.13 -9.30
C ALA A 203 15.17 -0.69 -10.38
N ASN A 204 14.88 -1.98 -10.45
CA ASN A 204 15.41 -2.88 -11.47
C ASN A 204 14.91 -2.49 -12.89
N ILE A 205 13.62 -2.19 -13.04
CA ILE A 205 13.04 -1.71 -14.31
C ILE A 205 13.69 -0.41 -14.77
N LEU A 206 14.03 0.50 -13.86
CA LEU A 206 14.69 1.78 -14.17
C LEU A 206 16.20 1.65 -14.41
N GLY A 207 16.78 0.46 -14.28
CA GLY A 207 18.18 0.20 -14.57
C GLY A 207 19.16 0.83 -13.58
N LEU A 208 18.83 0.80 -12.27
CA LEU A 208 19.75 1.27 -11.25
C LEU A 208 20.94 0.31 -11.12
N LYS A 209 22.14 0.86 -10.91
CA LYS A 209 23.39 0.10 -10.85
C LYS A 209 23.50 -0.74 -9.56
N ASN A 210 23.23 -0.12 -8.42
CA ASN A 210 23.24 -0.79 -7.13
C ASN A 210 21.86 -0.68 -6.49
N ILE A 211 21.20 -1.82 -6.29
CA ILE A 211 19.95 -1.95 -5.57
C ILE A 211 20.26 -2.74 -4.30
N ILE A 212 20.39 -2.04 -3.19
CA ILE A 212 20.79 -2.61 -1.90
C ILE A 212 19.56 -2.76 -1.04
N VAL A 213 19.27 -3.98 -0.57
CA VAL A 213 18.10 -4.26 0.29
C VAL A 213 18.56 -4.62 1.68
N VAL A 214 17.99 -4.00 2.69
CA VAL A 214 18.30 -4.20 4.10
C VAL A 214 17.07 -4.76 4.82
N ASP A 215 17.19 -5.92 5.45
CA ASP A 215 16.15 -6.52 6.28
C ASP A 215 16.78 -7.37 7.39
N ILE A 216 15.95 -7.88 8.31
CA ILE A 216 16.37 -8.85 9.35
C ILE A 216 16.02 -10.30 8.99
N HIS A 217 15.16 -10.53 7.99
CA HIS A 217 14.66 -11.82 7.56
C HIS A 217 15.39 -12.34 6.32
N GLU A 218 16.13 -13.43 6.45
CA GLU A 218 16.95 -13.98 5.36
C GLU A 218 16.11 -14.41 4.14
N ASN A 219 14.95 -15.05 4.38
CA ASN A 219 14.04 -15.47 3.30
C ASN A 219 13.54 -14.28 2.45
N ARG A 220 13.37 -13.11 3.05
CA ARG A 220 12.99 -11.88 2.32
C ARG A 220 14.15 -11.31 1.52
N LEU A 221 15.37 -11.41 2.06
CA LEU A 221 16.59 -11.00 1.37
C LEU A 221 16.89 -11.90 0.16
N GLU A 222 16.62 -13.21 0.28
CA GLU A 222 16.72 -14.15 -0.85
C GLU A 222 15.72 -13.78 -1.96
N LEU A 223 14.45 -13.53 -1.61
CA LEU A 223 13.46 -13.07 -2.58
C LEU A 223 13.82 -11.71 -3.19
N ALA A 224 14.40 -10.80 -2.42
CA ALA A 224 14.86 -9.52 -2.95
C ALA A 224 15.90 -9.70 -4.07
N LYS A 225 16.82 -10.67 -3.94
CA LYS A 225 17.79 -11.02 -5.02
C LYS A 225 17.07 -11.49 -6.28
N GLU A 226 16.10 -12.38 -6.13
CA GLU A 226 15.31 -12.86 -7.28
C GLU A 226 14.54 -11.73 -8.00
N LEU A 227 14.12 -10.71 -7.24
CA LEU A 227 13.37 -9.57 -7.75
C LEU A 227 14.26 -8.45 -8.32
N GLY A 228 15.60 -8.60 -8.28
CA GLY A 228 16.53 -7.69 -8.91
C GLY A 228 17.43 -6.89 -7.95
N ALA A 229 17.44 -7.19 -6.64
CA ALA A 229 18.42 -6.61 -5.74
C ALA A 229 19.83 -7.07 -6.13
N THR A 230 20.76 -6.13 -6.23
CA THR A 230 22.17 -6.43 -6.53
C THR A 230 22.94 -6.83 -5.26
N HIS A 231 22.52 -6.31 -4.12
CA HIS A 231 23.09 -6.59 -2.80
C HIS A 231 22.00 -6.72 -1.75
N THR A 232 22.21 -7.60 -0.80
CA THR A 232 21.31 -7.77 0.36
C THR A 232 22.14 -7.75 1.64
N LEU A 233 21.64 -7.06 2.66
CA LEU A 233 22.30 -6.89 3.95
C LEU A 233 21.37 -7.29 5.08
N ASN A 234 21.75 -8.31 5.86
CA ASN A 234 21.05 -8.63 7.09
C ASN A 234 21.57 -7.73 8.22
N SER A 235 20.68 -6.83 8.69
CA SER A 235 21.06 -5.79 9.66
C SER A 235 21.30 -6.29 11.08
N GLN A 236 21.07 -7.56 11.39
CA GLN A 236 21.28 -8.11 12.72
C GLN A 236 22.77 -8.25 13.09
N ASN A 237 23.64 -8.42 12.09
CA ASN A 237 25.02 -8.84 12.32
C ASN A 237 26.08 -7.90 11.73
N LEU A 238 25.71 -6.70 11.28
CA LEU A 238 26.64 -5.78 10.63
C LEU A 238 26.25 -4.31 10.80
N ASN A 239 27.21 -3.43 10.61
CA ASN A 239 26.97 -1.99 10.50
C ASN A 239 26.49 -1.67 9.08
N VAL A 240 25.17 -1.52 8.93
CA VAL A 240 24.53 -1.29 7.62
C VAL A 240 25.09 -0.05 6.92
N VAL A 241 25.29 1.05 7.64
CA VAL A 241 25.76 2.32 7.06
C VAL A 241 27.15 2.16 6.46
N GLU A 242 28.07 1.50 7.18
CA GLU A 242 29.43 1.23 6.68
C GLU A 242 29.43 0.33 5.45
N GLU A 243 28.62 -0.76 5.45
CA GLU A 243 28.56 -1.67 4.33
C GLU A 243 27.93 -1.01 3.09
N VAL A 244 26.86 -0.21 3.26
CA VAL A 244 26.26 0.55 2.15
C VAL A 244 27.29 1.52 1.55
N LYS A 245 28.01 2.26 2.39
CA LYS A 245 29.05 3.20 1.93
C LYS A 245 30.22 2.50 1.23
N LYS A 246 30.60 1.32 1.69
CA LYS A 246 31.66 0.50 1.08
C LYS A 246 31.23 -0.02 -0.31
N ILE A 247 29.98 -0.54 -0.45
CA ILE A 247 29.43 -1.02 -1.73
C ILE A 247 29.36 0.10 -2.77
N THR A 248 29.07 1.34 -2.33
CA THR A 248 28.74 2.46 -3.22
C THR A 248 29.83 3.52 -3.32
N ASP A 249 30.97 3.32 -2.68
CA ASP A 249 32.07 4.29 -2.60
C ASP A 249 31.57 5.68 -2.11
N GLY A 250 31.10 5.68 -0.85
CA GLY A 250 30.72 6.91 -0.14
C GLY A 250 29.23 7.15 0.11
N GLY A 251 28.34 6.23 -0.30
CA GLY A 251 26.91 6.27 -0.01
C GLY A 251 26.02 6.21 -1.24
N VAL A 252 24.72 5.99 -0.99
CA VAL A 252 23.71 5.86 -2.07
C VAL A 252 23.18 7.22 -2.50
N HIS A 253 22.76 7.32 -3.77
CA HIS A 253 22.08 8.50 -4.31
C HIS A 253 20.67 8.62 -3.71
N TYR A 254 19.99 7.47 -3.54
CA TYR A 254 18.62 7.41 -3.07
C TYR A 254 18.47 6.37 -1.96
N ALA A 255 17.55 6.64 -1.04
CA ALA A 255 17.12 5.66 -0.05
C ALA A 255 15.59 5.63 0.08
N ILE A 256 15.04 4.49 0.45
CA ILE A 256 13.63 4.32 0.82
C ILE A 256 13.59 3.65 2.17
N GLU A 257 12.83 4.22 3.09
CA GLU A 257 12.60 3.66 4.41
C GLU A 257 11.13 3.22 4.52
N THR A 258 10.90 1.92 4.79
CA THR A 258 9.56 1.32 4.80
C THR A 258 9.19 0.68 6.13
N THR A 259 10.09 0.73 7.13
CA THR A 259 9.88 0.05 8.42
C THR A 259 9.25 0.95 9.48
N GLY A 260 9.50 2.27 9.40
CA GLY A 260 9.13 3.22 10.44
C GLY A 260 9.95 3.12 11.74
N VAL A 261 10.98 2.26 11.78
CA VAL A 261 11.81 2.08 12.97
C VAL A 261 12.84 3.23 13.08
N PRO A 262 12.87 3.99 14.19
CA PRO A 262 13.71 5.20 14.30
C PRO A 262 15.18 5.02 13.94
N VAL A 263 15.79 3.94 14.41
CA VAL A 263 17.22 3.64 14.10
C VAL A 263 17.42 3.30 12.61
N VAL A 264 16.43 2.68 11.96
CA VAL A 264 16.48 2.33 10.53
C VAL A 264 16.32 3.60 9.68
N ILE A 265 15.44 4.51 10.07
CA ILE A 265 15.30 5.83 9.43
C ILE A 265 16.64 6.59 9.50
N LYS A 266 17.27 6.62 10.69
CA LYS A 266 18.59 7.27 10.83
C LYS A 266 19.66 6.61 9.97
N ASN A 267 19.71 5.28 9.93
CA ASN A 267 20.63 4.53 9.06
C ASN A 267 20.41 4.85 7.57
N GLY A 268 19.14 5.01 7.15
CA GLY A 268 18.81 5.42 5.79
C GLY A 268 19.38 6.79 5.44
N ILE A 269 19.25 7.77 6.35
CA ILE A 269 19.80 9.12 6.19
C ILE A 269 21.34 9.11 6.17
N ASP A 270 21.96 8.34 7.07
CA ASP A 270 23.42 8.26 7.19
C ASP A 270 24.10 7.51 6.03
N SER A 271 23.34 6.63 5.36
CA SER A 271 23.80 5.90 4.17
C SER A 271 23.79 6.71 2.89
N LEU A 272 23.15 7.88 2.90
CA LEU A 272 23.16 8.78 1.75
C LEU A 272 24.54 9.39 1.51
N ARG A 273 24.89 9.53 0.24
CA ARG A 273 26.00 10.38 -0.20
C ARG A 273 25.64 11.86 -0.12
N VAL A 274 26.61 12.73 -0.34
CA VAL A 274 26.37 14.17 -0.53
C VAL A 274 25.31 14.38 -1.64
N ALA A 275 24.36 15.28 -1.39
CA ALA A 275 23.19 15.57 -2.21
C ALA A 275 22.23 14.35 -2.42
N GLY A 276 22.32 13.33 -1.59
CA GLY A 276 21.43 12.16 -1.64
C GLY A 276 20.03 12.48 -1.14
N LYS A 277 19.04 11.68 -1.59
CA LYS A 277 17.61 11.85 -1.27
C LYS A 277 17.03 10.58 -0.65
N ILE A 278 16.34 10.72 0.47
CA ILE A 278 15.59 9.62 1.11
C ILE A 278 14.09 9.90 1.08
N SER A 279 13.31 8.86 0.78
CA SER A 279 11.86 8.84 0.98
C SER A 279 11.51 8.05 2.23
N ILE A 280 10.76 8.67 3.14
CA ILE A 280 10.18 8.03 4.33
C ILE A 280 8.76 7.60 3.96
N VAL A 281 8.49 6.31 4.07
CA VAL A 281 7.23 5.65 3.73
C VAL A 281 6.64 4.92 4.92
N GLY A 282 7.51 4.33 5.76
CA GLY A 282 7.10 3.64 6.99
C GLY A 282 6.49 4.60 8.01
N MET A 283 5.33 4.23 8.56
CA MET A 283 4.76 4.93 9.72
C MET A 283 5.58 4.58 10.95
N GLY A 284 6.21 5.58 11.59
CA GLY A 284 7.15 5.33 12.65
C GLY A 284 7.11 6.35 13.79
N GLY A 285 8.01 6.14 14.74
CA GLY A 285 8.20 7.00 15.90
C GLY A 285 9.17 8.15 15.67
N ASP A 286 9.53 8.83 16.76
CA ASP A 286 10.41 10.00 16.76
C ASP A 286 11.85 9.68 16.37
N VAL A 287 12.44 10.52 15.54
CA VAL A 287 13.85 10.45 15.14
C VAL A 287 14.54 11.77 15.48
N THR A 288 15.68 11.69 16.17
CA THR A 288 16.51 12.87 16.46
C THR A 288 17.54 13.06 15.36
N LEU A 289 17.58 14.27 14.78
CA LEU A 289 18.54 14.67 13.76
C LEU A 289 19.34 15.90 14.19
N ASN A 290 20.63 15.92 13.86
CA ASN A 290 21.42 17.15 13.87
C ASN A 290 21.33 17.78 12.49
N PHE A 291 20.49 18.81 12.36
CA PHE A 291 20.21 19.44 11.06
C PHE A 291 21.48 19.95 10.35
N THR A 292 22.46 20.45 11.10
CA THR A 292 23.70 20.93 10.49
C THR A 292 24.48 19.77 9.87
N ASN A 293 24.77 18.73 10.65
CA ASN A 293 25.63 17.64 10.21
C ASN A 293 24.90 16.62 9.33
N ASP A 294 23.63 16.30 9.67
CA ASP A 294 22.90 15.23 8.97
C ASP A 294 22.28 15.70 7.65
N ILE A 295 21.98 16.99 7.51
CA ILE A 295 21.24 17.53 6.36
C ILE A 295 22.02 18.64 5.65
N LEU A 296 22.29 19.78 6.36
CA LEU A 296 22.78 21.02 5.74
C LEU A 296 24.15 20.86 5.08
N MET A 297 25.15 20.33 5.81
CA MET A 297 26.52 20.25 5.33
C MET A 297 26.70 19.26 4.17
N GLU A 298 25.78 18.30 4.03
CA GLU A 298 25.81 17.33 2.95
C GLU A 298 24.72 17.58 1.88
N GLY A 299 23.87 18.60 2.04
CA GLY A 299 22.81 18.93 1.08
C GLY A 299 21.78 17.82 0.87
N LYS A 300 21.54 17.00 1.89
CA LYS A 300 20.61 15.87 1.80
C LYS A 300 19.16 16.33 1.75
N THR A 301 18.31 15.56 1.09
CA THR A 301 16.86 15.78 0.99
C THR A 301 16.09 14.65 1.67
N ILE A 302 15.15 14.98 2.55
CA ILE A 302 14.19 14.05 3.16
C ILE A 302 12.81 14.40 2.63
N VAL A 303 12.10 13.41 2.10
CA VAL A 303 10.71 13.55 1.63
C VAL A 303 9.83 12.50 2.26
N GLY A 304 8.58 12.84 2.59
CA GLY A 304 7.54 11.87 2.93
C GLY A 304 6.81 11.45 1.64
N THR A 305 6.56 10.15 1.48
CA THR A 305 5.79 9.64 0.34
C THR A 305 4.61 8.82 0.81
N ILE A 306 3.40 9.22 0.39
CA ILE A 306 2.14 8.52 0.66
C ILE A 306 1.64 7.93 -0.66
N GLN A 307 1.24 6.63 -0.66
CA GLN A 307 0.70 5.93 -1.82
C GLN A 307 1.60 6.02 -3.07
N GLY A 308 2.93 6.16 -2.87
CA GLY A 308 3.90 6.23 -3.94
C GLY A 308 3.82 7.46 -4.84
N ASP A 309 3.26 8.58 -4.37
CA ASP A 309 2.94 9.74 -5.20
C ASP A 309 2.22 9.34 -6.50
N SER A 310 1.33 8.35 -6.39
CA SER A 310 0.67 7.73 -7.54
C SER A 310 -0.72 8.32 -7.77
N THR A 311 -1.08 8.47 -9.05
CA THR A 311 -2.47 8.53 -9.50
C THR A 311 -2.86 7.08 -9.84
N PRO A 312 -3.72 6.41 -9.04
CA PRO A 312 -4.01 4.98 -9.18
C PRO A 312 -4.46 4.59 -10.59
N GLN A 313 -5.30 5.41 -11.23
CA GLN A 313 -5.84 5.18 -12.58
C GLN A 313 -4.76 5.14 -13.68
N LEU A 314 -3.58 5.71 -13.43
CA LEU A 314 -2.43 5.69 -14.34
C LEU A 314 -1.38 4.66 -13.91
N HIS A 315 -1.14 4.55 -12.61
CA HIS A 315 -0.05 3.75 -12.08
C HIS A 315 -0.38 2.26 -12.04
N ILE A 316 -1.58 1.88 -11.58
CA ILE A 316 -1.98 0.47 -11.47
C ILE A 316 -1.97 -0.24 -12.85
N PRO A 317 -2.59 0.31 -13.91
CA PRO A 317 -2.50 -0.30 -15.24
C PRO A 317 -1.06 -0.42 -15.77
N LYS A 318 -0.20 0.56 -15.48
CA LYS A 318 1.23 0.51 -15.83
C LYS A 318 1.96 -0.65 -15.14
N ILE A 319 1.70 -0.88 -13.85
CA ILE A 319 2.30 -2.01 -13.10
C ILE A 319 1.77 -3.34 -13.64
N ILE A 320 0.47 -3.44 -13.96
CA ILE A 320 -0.11 -4.63 -14.60
C ILE A 320 0.58 -4.91 -15.94
N GLN A 321 0.85 -3.88 -16.75
CA GLN A 321 1.56 -4.05 -18.00
C GLN A 321 2.99 -4.59 -17.79
N TYR A 322 3.73 -4.08 -16.80
CA TYR A 322 5.05 -4.61 -16.47
C TYR A 322 4.99 -6.05 -15.94
N TYR A 323 3.91 -6.41 -15.23
CA TYR A 323 3.67 -7.78 -14.82
C TYR A 323 3.48 -8.72 -16.02
N LYS A 324 2.62 -8.34 -16.97
CA LYS A 324 2.40 -9.09 -18.23
C LYS A 324 3.70 -9.27 -19.03
N GLU A 325 4.59 -8.29 -18.98
CA GLU A 325 5.92 -8.34 -19.62
C GLU A 325 6.95 -9.16 -18.82
N GLY A 326 6.59 -9.72 -17.67
CA GLY A 326 7.50 -10.46 -16.79
C GLY A 326 8.53 -9.59 -16.04
N LYS A 327 8.39 -8.26 -16.10
CA LYS A 327 9.33 -7.30 -15.49
C LYS A 327 9.00 -6.95 -14.03
N PHE A 328 7.76 -7.19 -13.61
CA PHE A 328 7.27 -6.85 -12.28
C PHE A 328 6.50 -8.04 -11.66
N PRO A 329 7.15 -9.15 -11.29
CA PRO A 329 6.51 -10.38 -10.80
C PRO A 329 6.02 -10.23 -9.35
N PHE A 330 5.03 -9.37 -9.12
CA PHE A 330 4.49 -9.08 -7.78
C PHE A 330 3.70 -10.25 -7.19
N ASP A 331 3.24 -11.17 -8.01
CA ASP A 331 2.59 -12.42 -7.61
C ASP A 331 3.47 -13.26 -6.68
N LYS A 332 4.80 -13.19 -6.79
CA LYS A 332 5.76 -13.84 -5.89
C LYS A 332 5.69 -13.34 -4.44
N LEU A 333 5.08 -12.20 -4.20
CA LEU A 333 4.88 -11.64 -2.85
C LEU A 333 3.66 -12.23 -2.16
N LEU A 334 2.73 -12.81 -2.92
CA LEU A 334 1.37 -13.12 -2.46
C LEU A 334 1.27 -14.52 -1.86
N LYS A 335 0.48 -14.64 -0.79
CA LYS A 335 0.00 -15.92 -0.25
C LYS A 335 -1.50 -15.82 -0.04
N PHE A 336 -2.25 -16.77 -0.62
CA PHE A 336 -3.71 -16.78 -0.54
C PHE A 336 -4.21 -17.51 0.70
N TYR A 337 -5.31 -17.01 1.25
CA TYR A 337 -6.03 -17.55 2.39
C TYR A 337 -7.53 -17.55 2.08
N ASP A 338 -8.26 -18.49 2.64
CA ASP A 338 -9.72 -18.43 2.63
C ASP A 338 -10.22 -17.27 3.49
N PHE A 339 -11.38 -16.68 3.16
CA PHE A 339 -11.93 -15.55 3.92
C PHE A 339 -12.11 -15.87 5.40
N ASN A 340 -12.50 -17.11 5.72
CA ASN A 340 -12.65 -17.57 7.11
C ASN A 340 -11.33 -17.61 7.89
N ASP A 341 -10.19 -17.65 7.22
CA ASP A 341 -8.86 -17.69 7.79
C ASP A 341 -8.21 -16.30 7.91
N ILE A 342 -9.01 -15.22 7.78
CA ILE A 342 -8.50 -13.84 7.78
C ILE A 342 -7.65 -13.52 9.02
N ASN A 343 -8.01 -14.00 10.20
CA ASN A 343 -7.22 -13.79 11.43
C ASN A 343 -5.87 -14.52 11.39
N GLN A 344 -5.81 -15.73 10.81
CA GLN A 344 -4.55 -16.44 10.59
C GLN A 344 -3.66 -15.69 9.59
N ALA A 345 -4.25 -15.13 8.54
CA ALA A 345 -3.53 -14.31 7.56
C ALA A 345 -2.89 -13.06 8.21
N PHE A 346 -3.58 -12.40 9.16
CA PHE A 346 -3.01 -11.31 9.95
C PHE A 346 -1.85 -11.78 10.83
N GLU A 347 -1.95 -12.93 11.50
CA GLU A 347 -0.88 -13.44 12.35
C GLU A 347 0.35 -13.87 11.53
N ASP A 348 0.16 -14.53 10.38
CA ASP A 348 1.25 -14.90 9.47
C ASP A 348 1.98 -13.66 8.91
N SER A 349 1.26 -12.58 8.65
CA SER A 349 1.86 -11.28 8.25
C SER A 349 2.69 -10.67 9.37
N LYS A 350 2.15 -10.66 10.58
CA LYS A 350 2.79 -10.09 11.79
C LYS A 350 4.08 -10.83 12.16
N THR A 351 4.09 -12.17 12.06
CA THR A 351 5.26 -13.01 12.37
C THR A 351 6.30 -13.01 11.25
N GLY A 352 6.00 -12.40 10.09
CA GLY A 352 6.89 -12.37 8.95
C GLY A 352 6.89 -13.63 8.08
N LEU A 353 6.03 -14.61 8.40
CA LEU A 353 5.86 -15.84 7.61
C LEU A 353 5.31 -15.56 6.21
N THR A 354 4.49 -14.53 6.08
CA THR A 354 3.91 -14.10 4.80
C THR A 354 4.21 -12.64 4.53
N ILE A 355 4.64 -12.33 3.31
CA ILE A 355 4.97 -10.95 2.90
C ILE A 355 3.70 -10.16 2.63
N LYS A 356 2.82 -10.71 1.78
CA LYS A 356 1.54 -10.08 1.43
C LYS A 356 0.43 -11.15 1.42
N PRO A 357 -0.30 -11.29 2.55
CA PRO A 357 -1.48 -12.14 2.57
C PRO A 357 -2.60 -11.54 1.72
N VAL A 358 -3.34 -12.39 1.03
CA VAL A 358 -4.53 -12.03 0.25
C VAL A 358 -5.64 -13.00 0.63
N VAL A 359 -6.76 -12.49 1.12
CA VAL A 359 -7.95 -13.30 1.41
C VAL A 359 -8.83 -13.38 0.17
N ILE A 360 -9.24 -14.60 -0.19
CA ILE A 360 -10.20 -14.87 -1.26
C ILE A 360 -11.59 -14.80 -0.67
N ILE A 361 -12.41 -13.88 -1.16
CA ILE A 361 -13.72 -13.54 -0.57
C ILE A 361 -14.87 -14.07 -1.43
N GLY A 362 -14.76 -13.95 -2.74
CA GLY A 362 -15.74 -14.43 -3.70
C GLY A 362 -15.08 -15.23 -4.83
N SER A 363 -15.88 -16.04 -5.51
CA SER A 363 -15.51 -16.75 -6.73
C SER A 363 -16.09 -16.07 -7.97
#